data_9f683d80d42c60440885b4cafd268711
#
_entry.id   9f683d80d42c60440885b4cafd268711
#
_cell.length_a   1.000
_cell.length_b   1.000
_cell.length_c   1.000
_cell.angle_alpha   90.00
_cell.angle_beta   90.00
_cell.angle_gamma   90.00
#
_symmetry.space_group_name_H-M   'P 1'
#
loop_
_entity.id
_entity.type
_entity.pdbx_description
1 polymer ?
#
loop_
_entity_poly.entity_id
_entity_poly.type
_entity_poly.pdbx_seq_one_letter_code
_entity_poly.pdbx_strand_id
1 'polypeptide(L)'
;MEKTQAYITAHKEQFLNELLDILKIPSISADPAYVGDVRKTAEFVADKLRAAGADAVQLCETAGNPIVYGEKMMNPEWPTILVYGHYDVQPADPIDLWTSPPFEPVIKATKLHPDGAIFARGACDDKGQMYMHLKAFEAMMAAGELSCNVK
;
A
#
# COMPACT_ATOMS: atom_id res chain seq x y z
N MET A 1 4.50 -21.41 4.56
CA MET A 1 4.78 -20.58 3.33
C MET A 1 4.05 -21.07 2.08
N GLU A 2 3.76 -22.36 1.94
CA GLU A 2 3.01 -22.87 0.77
C GLU A 2 1.58 -22.34 0.67
N LYS A 3 0.87 -22.27 1.80
CA LYS A 3 -0.50 -21.73 1.85
C LYS A 3 -0.53 -20.23 1.55
N THR A 4 0.45 -19.48 2.08
CA THR A 4 0.61 -18.05 1.76
C THR A 4 0.84 -17.84 0.28
N GLN A 5 1.73 -18.61 -0.35
CA GLN A 5 1.99 -18.52 -1.79
C GLN A 5 0.76 -18.90 -2.64
N ALA A 6 0.01 -19.92 -2.22
CA ALA A 6 -1.24 -20.31 -2.88
C ALA A 6 -2.29 -19.18 -2.77
N TYR A 7 -2.41 -18.54 -1.60
CA TYR A 7 -3.30 -17.40 -1.40
C TYR A 7 -2.94 -16.22 -2.32
N ILE A 8 -1.65 -15.84 -2.36
CA ILE A 8 -1.16 -14.76 -3.25
C ILE A 8 -1.48 -15.07 -4.71
N THR A 9 -1.25 -16.30 -5.13
CA THR A 9 -1.53 -16.72 -6.52
C THR A 9 -3.03 -16.62 -6.85
N ALA A 10 -3.89 -17.05 -5.94
CA ALA A 10 -5.34 -17.01 -6.12
C ALA A 10 -5.91 -15.57 -6.13
N HIS A 11 -5.25 -14.63 -5.44
CA HIS A 11 -5.72 -13.24 -5.29
C HIS A 11 -4.89 -12.22 -6.09
N LYS A 12 -4.00 -12.68 -6.97
CA LYS A 12 -3.06 -11.82 -7.73
C LYS A 12 -3.78 -10.67 -8.47
N GLU A 13 -4.87 -10.97 -9.13
CA GLU A 13 -5.65 -9.97 -9.88
C GLU A 13 -6.32 -8.95 -8.95
N GLN A 14 -6.89 -9.42 -7.84
CA GLN A 14 -7.46 -8.53 -6.81
C GLN A 14 -6.39 -7.60 -6.24
N PHE A 15 -5.22 -8.14 -5.88
CA PHE A 15 -4.11 -7.34 -5.34
C PHE A 15 -3.62 -6.28 -6.32
N LEU A 16 -3.54 -6.64 -7.60
CA LEU A 16 -3.17 -5.70 -8.65
C LEU A 16 -4.22 -4.58 -8.79
N ASN A 17 -5.50 -4.91 -8.84
CA ASN A 17 -6.57 -3.93 -8.98
C ASN A 17 -6.61 -2.96 -7.79
N GLU A 18 -6.45 -3.46 -6.57
CA GLU A 18 -6.40 -2.64 -5.37
C GLU A 18 -5.17 -1.71 -5.35
N LEU A 19 -4.01 -2.18 -5.84
CA LEU A 19 -2.83 -1.32 -6.02
C LEU A 19 -3.10 -0.23 -7.06
N LEU A 20 -3.73 -0.57 -8.19
CA LEU A 20 -4.11 0.44 -9.19
C LEU A 20 -5.08 1.46 -8.60
N ASP A 21 -6.00 1.07 -7.71
CA ASP A 21 -6.95 1.99 -7.09
C ASP A 21 -6.28 2.98 -6.13
N ILE A 22 -5.33 2.55 -5.30
CA ILE A 22 -4.59 3.49 -4.43
C ILE A 22 -3.69 4.42 -5.23
N LEU A 23 -3.17 3.99 -6.38
CA LEU A 23 -2.34 4.82 -7.27
C LEU A 23 -3.14 5.94 -7.96
N LYS A 24 -4.45 5.80 -8.10
CA LYS A 24 -5.33 6.85 -8.65
C LYS A 24 -5.54 8.03 -7.70
N ILE A 25 -5.25 7.88 -6.40
CA ILE A 25 -5.45 8.95 -5.42
C ILE A 25 -4.20 9.85 -5.39
N PRO A 26 -4.31 11.15 -5.73
CA PRO A 26 -3.16 12.04 -5.79
C PRO A 26 -2.77 12.56 -4.39
N SER A 27 -2.25 11.69 -3.54
CA SER A 27 -1.88 12.00 -2.15
C SER A 27 -0.59 12.84 -2.04
N ILE A 28 -0.57 14.00 -2.70
CA ILE A 28 0.58 14.92 -2.71
C ILE A 28 0.64 15.67 -1.40
N SER A 29 1.53 15.27 -0.50
CA SER A 29 1.63 15.83 0.86
C SER A 29 2.20 17.24 0.92
N ALA A 30 2.96 17.65 -0.10
CA ALA A 30 3.61 18.95 -0.16
C ALA A 30 2.68 20.09 -0.61
N ASP A 31 1.47 19.79 -1.08
CA ASP A 31 0.53 20.78 -1.59
C ASP A 31 -0.80 20.73 -0.80
N PRO A 32 -1.17 21.83 -0.11
CA PRO A 32 -2.42 21.92 0.65
C PRO A 32 -3.69 21.62 -0.14
N ALA A 33 -3.67 21.78 -1.47
CA ALA A 33 -4.80 21.46 -2.33
C ALA A 33 -5.18 19.96 -2.28
N TYR A 34 -4.23 19.09 -1.93
CA TYR A 34 -4.40 17.63 -1.89
C TYR A 34 -4.60 17.06 -0.49
N VAL A 35 -4.80 17.90 0.54
CA VAL A 35 -4.98 17.42 1.93
C VAL A 35 -6.13 16.40 2.05
N GLY A 36 -7.21 16.58 1.29
CA GLY A 36 -8.32 15.63 1.23
C GLY A 36 -7.92 14.29 0.61
N ASP A 37 -7.10 14.29 -0.42
CA ASP A 37 -6.60 13.06 -1.07
C ASP A 37 -5.58 12.33 -0.21
N VAL A 38 -4.74 13.06 0.53
CA VAL A 38 -3.83 12.47 1.53
C VAL A 38 -4.65 11.75 2.59
N ARG A 39 -5.70 12.39 3.14
CA ARG A 39 -6.60 11.78 4.12
C ARG A 39 -7.34 10.56 3.56
N LYS A 40 -7.89 10.67 2.36
CA LYS A 40 -8.55 9.56 1.67
C LYS A 40 -7.62 8.36 1.48
N THR A 41 -6.34 8.60 1.19
CA THR A 41 -5.35 7.53 1.06
C THR A 41 -5.07 6.88 2.42
N ALA A 42 -4.95 7.67 3.50
CA ALA A 42 -4.80 7.15 4.85
C ALA A 42 -5.99 6.26 5.26
N GLU A 43 -7.21 6.69 4.97
CA GLU A 43 -8.44 5.93 5.22
C GLU A 43 -8.45 4.62 4.41
N PHE A 44 -8.05 4.66 3.13
CA PHE A 44 -7.91 3.46 2.30
C PHE A 44 -6.95 2.45 2.93
N VAL A 45 -5.77 2.89 3.37
CA VAL A 45 -4.77 2.00 4.01
C VAL A 45 -5.32 1.43 5.31
N ALA A 46 -5.97 2.25 6.14
CA ALA A 46 -6.58 1.81 7.39
C ALA A 46 -7.66 0.73 7.17
N ASP A 47 -8.50 0.91 6.15
CA ASP A 47 -9.55 -0.06 5.82
C ASP A 47 -8.95 -1.37 5.31
N LYS A 48 -7.88 -1.32 4.53
CA LYS A 48 -7.18 -2.52 4.07
C LYS A 48 -6.49 -3.27 5.22
N LEU A 49 -5.90 -2.56 6.20
CA LEU A 49 -5.34 -3.19 7.40
C LEU A 49 -6.42 -3.89 8.24
N ARG A 50 -7.60 -3.26 8.41
CA ARG A 50 -8.74 -3.88 9.10
C ARG A 50 -9.21 -5.15 8.38
N ALA A 51 -9.38 -5.05 7.06
CA ALA A 51 -9.80 -6.18 6.23
C ALA A 51 -8.79 -7.33 6.25
N ALA A 52 -7.49 -7.02 6.35
CA ALA A 52 -6.41 -8.00 6.48
C ALA A 52 -6.34 -8.68 7.86
N GLY A 53 -7.11 -8.20 8.85
CA GLY A 53 -7.21 -8.82 10.18
C GLY A 53 -6.30 -8.21 11.23
N ALA A 54 -5.88 -6.95 11.09
CA ALA A 54 -5.23 -6.21 12.16
C ALA A 54 -6.19 -6.01 13.35
N ASP A 55 -5.70 -6.15 14.59
CA ASP A 55 -6.53 -6.07 15.81
C ASP A 55 -6.88 -4.64 16.17
N ALA A 56 -5.92 -3.70 16.04
CA ALA A 56 -6.13 -2.29 16.30
C ALA A 56 -5.63 -1.48 15.10
N VAL A 57 -6.52 -0.68 14.52
CA VAL A 57 -6.19 0.23 13.41
C VAL A 57 -6.69 1.62 13.73
N GLN A 58 -5.78 2.58 13.75
CA GLN A 58 -6.06 3.97 14.12
C GLN A 58 -5.52 4.93 13.06
N LEU A 59 -6.26 6.01 12.84
CA LEU A 59 -5.75 7.21 12.20
C LEU A 59 -5.32 8.18 13.30
N CYS A 60 -4.02 8.34 13.46
CA CYS A 60 -3.42 9.22 14.46
C CYS A 60 -3.26 10.62 13.86
N GLU A 61 -4.06 11.55 14.32
CA GLU A 61 -3.97 12.95 13.87
C GLU A 61 -2.64 13.57 14.33
N THR A 62 -2.03 14.37 13.47
CA THR A 62 -0.82 15.12 13.75
C THR A 62 -0.99 16.58 13.35
N ALA A 63 0.02 17.42 13.62
CA ALA A 63 0.03 18.79 13.11
C ALA A 63 0.16 18.88 11.56
N GLY A 64 0.53 17.77 10.92
CA GLY A 64 0.61 17.62 9.46
C GLY A 64 -0.41 16.60 8.96
N ASN A 65 0.09 15.61 8.24
CA ASN A 65 -0.74 14.53 7.71
C ASN A 65 -0.95 13.41 8.75
N PRO A 66 -2.08 12.70 8.72
CA PRO A 66 -2.36 11.63 9.69
C PRO A 66 -1.39 10.45 9.51
N ILE A 67 -1.09 9.78 10.63
CA ILE A 67 -0.36 8.51 10.62
C ILE A 67 -1.37 7.38 10.69
N VAL A 68 -1.22 6.38 9.84
CA VAL A 68 -1.98 5.13 9.94
C VAL A 68 -1.19 4.15 10.81
N TYR A 69 -1.74 3.78 11.95
CA TYR A 69 -1.18 2.76 12.82
C TYR A 69 -2.06 1.51 12.78
N GLY A 70 -1.44 0.36 12.71
CA GLY A 70 -2.12 -0.94 12.85
C GLY A 70 -1.26 -1.92 13.61
N GLU A 71 -1.87 -2.86 14.30
CA GLU A 71 -1.13 -3.94 14.95
C GLU A 71 -1.88 -5.26 14.90
N LYS A 72 -1.10 -6.34 14.94
CA LYS A 72 -1.54 -7.71 15.15
C LYS A 72 -0.64 -8.38 16.16
N MET A 73 -1.19 -8.66 17.34
CA MET A 73 -0.48 -9.35 18.42
C MET A 73 -0.91 -10.80 18.45
N MET A 74 -0.08 -11.69 17.88
CA MET A 74 -0.35 -13.14 17.80
C MET A 74 -0.05 -13.84 19.12
N ASN A 75 1.07 -13.50 19.73
CA ASN A 75 1.52 -14.08 21.00
C ASN A 75 2.50 -13.10 21.69
N PRO A 76 2.30 -12.76 22.98
CA PRO A 76 3.18 -11.82 23.68
C PRO A 76 4.64 -12.26 23.78
N GLU A 77 4.91 -13.59 23.71
CA GLU A 77 6.26 -14.15 23.76
C GLU A 77 6.97 -14.13 22.38
N TRP A 78 6.25 -13.83 21.30
CA TRP A 78 6.83 -13.82 19.97
C TRP A 78 7.48 -12.47 19.64
N PRO A 79 8.49 -12.46 18.76
CA PRO A 79 9.11 -11.21 18.33
C PRO A 79 8.06 -10.33 17.64
N THR A 80 8.24 -9.02 17.80
CA THR A 80 7.41 -8.02 17.12
C THR A 80 8.22 -7.38 16.00
N ILE A 81 7.68 -7.43 14.79
CA ILE A 81 8.22 -6.75 13.62
C ILE A 81 7.51 -5.41 13.48
N LEU A 82 8.29 -4.33 13.36
CA LEU A 82 7.78 -3.02 12.98
C LEU A 82 7.95 -2.85 11.48
N VAL A 83 6.83 -2.64 10.78
CA VAL A 83 6.79 -2.34 9.35
C VAL A 83 6.52 -0.85 9.18
N TYR A 84 7.33 -0.21 8.35
CA TYR A 84 7.18 1.19 7.98
C TYR A 84 7.01 1.35 6.46
N GLY A 85 6.17 2.27 6.05
CA GLY A 85 6.00 2.72 4.69
C GLY A 85 5.27 4.05 4.67
N HIS A 86 5.26 4.76 3.54
CA HIS A 86 4.50 5.99 3.40
C HIS A 86 3.49 5.93 2.25
N TYR A 87 2.38 6.59 2.42
CA TYR A 87 1.25 6.57 1.49
C TYR A 87 1.08 7.88 0.70
N ASP A 88 1.85 8.91 1.04
CA ASP A 88 1.91 10.14 0.28
C ASP A 88 2.88 10.05 -0.90
N VAL A 89 2.83 11.02 -1.76
CA VAL A 89 3.68 11.09 -2.96
C VAL A 89 4.19 12.51 -3.18
N GLN A 90 5.30 12.61 -3.91
CA GLN A 90 5.83 13.88 -4.41
C GLN A 90 4.93 14.45 -5.52
N PRO A 91 4.95 15.78 -5.76
CA PRO A 91 4.36 16.38 -6.94
C PRO A 91 4.82 15.68 -8.22
N ALA A 92 3.95 15.69 -9.22
CA ALA A 92 4.23 15.01 -10.49
C ALA A 92 4.90 15.92 -11.55
N ASP A 93 5.30 17.13 -11.17
CA ASP A 93 5.95 18.08 -12.08
C ASP A 93 7.34 17.59 -12.55
N PRO A 94 7.72 17.93 -13.81
CA PRO A 94 6.89 18.59 -14.82
C PRO A 94 5.92 17.61 -15.52
N ILE A 95 4.64 17.98 -15.57
CA ILE A 95 3.55 17.11 -16.08
C ILE A 95 3.73 16.75 -17.55
N ASP A 96 4.28 17.64 -18.35
CA ASP A 96 4.50 17.47 -19.79
C ASP A 96 5.54 16.39 -20.14
N LEU A 97 6.35 15.93 -19.16
CA LEU A 97 7.29 14.82 -19.36
C LEU A 97 6.65 13.43 -19.15
N TRP A 98 5.43 13.38 -18.64
CA TRP A 98 4.74 12.12 -18.46
C TRP A 98 4.13 11.62 -19.77
N THR A 99 4.37 10.34 -20.11
CA THR A 99 3.78 9.70 -21.30
C THR A 99 2.33 9.22 -21.09
N SER A 100 1.88 9.21 -19.84
CA SER A 100 0.50 8.95 -19.41
C SER A 100 0.24 9.78 -18.15
N PRO A 101 -1.01 10.18 -17.87
CA PRO A 101 -1.31 10.98 -16.68
C PRO A 101 -0.79 10.30 -15.40
N PRO A 102 -0.11 11.03 -14.49
CA PRO A 102 0.59 10.43 -13.35
C PRO A 102 -0.31 9.68 -12.36
N PHE A 103 -1.59 10.00 -12.28
CA PHE A 103 -2.58 9.36 -11.42
C PHE A 103 -3.61 8.52 -12.20
N GLU A 104 -3.28 8.17 -13.42
CA GLU A 104 -4.01 7.18 -14.23
C GLU A 104 -3.06 6.00 -14.51
N PRO A 105 -2.95 5.04 -13.58
CA PRO A 105 -1.98 3.97 -13.68
C PRO A 105 -2.21 3.12 -14.93
N VAL A 106 -1.15 2.89 -15.68
CA VAL A 106 -1.16 2.07 -16.89
C VAL A 106 -0.12 0.96 -16.79
N ILE A 107 -0.43 -0.20 -17.34
CA ILE A 107 0.50 -1.32 -17.43
C ILE A 107 1.00 -1.41 -18.87
N LYS A 108 2.32 -1.31 -19.05
CA LYS A 108 2.97 -1.37 -20.38
C LYS A 108 4.16 -2.32 -20.35
N ALA A 109 4.29 -3.15 -21.37
CA ALA A 109 5.51 -3.92 -21.60
C ALA A 109 6.68 -3.01 -21.95
N THR A 110 7.86 -3.33 -21.46
CA THR A 110 9.12 -2.65 -21.77
C THR A 110 10.19 -3.67 -22.14
N LYS A 111 11.35 -3.20 -22.60
CA LYS A 111 12.50 -4.10 -22.85
C LYS A 111 12.99 -4.78 -21.56
N LEU A 112 12.88 -4.10 -20.40
CA LEU A 112 13.31 -4.64 -19.11
C LEU A 112 12.22 -5.49 -18.46
N HIS A 113 10.96 -5.19 -18.74
CA HIS A 113 9.80 -5.86 -18.15
C HIS A 113 8.83 -6.27 -19.26
N PRO A 114 9.12 -7.37 -19.99
CA PRO A 114 8.28 -7.81 -21.11
C PRO A 114 6.86 -8.20 -20.69
N ASP A 115 6.68 -8.64 -19.44
CA ASP A 115 5.37 -8.99 -18.87
C ASP A 115 4.57 -7.76 -18.39
N GLY A 116 5.17 -6.57 -18.47
CA GLY A 116 4.56 -5.30 -18.10
C GLY A 116 5.15 -4.69 -16.84
N ALA A 117 5.11 -3.35 -16.78
CA ALA A 117 5.40 -2.56 -15.60
C ALA A 117 4.29 -1.54 -15.39
N ILE A 118 4.02 -1.17 -14.14
CA ILE A 118 3.03 -0.15 -13.77
C ILE A 118 3.68 1.22 -13.86
N PHE A 119 3.10 2.11 -14.64
CA PHE A 119 3.51 3.50 -14.77
C PHE A 119 2.49 4.40 -14.08
N ALA A 120 2.87 4.98 -12.95
CA ALA A 120 2.08 5.97 -12.21
C ALA A 120 2.97 6.67 -11.17
N ARG A 121 2.59 7.86 -10.70
CA ARG A 121 3.19 8.48 -9.52
C ARG A 121 2.90 7.60 -8.28
N GLY A 122 3.94 7.31 -7.47
CA GLY A 122 3.81 6.46 -6.29
C GLY A 122 3.92 4.95 -6.56
N ALA A 123 3.97 4.51 -7.81
CA ALA A 123 4.09 3.07 -8.13
C ALA A 123 5.37 2.45 -7.57
N CYS A 124 6.45 3.24 -7.50
CA CYS A 124 7.77 2.82 -7.05
C CYS A 124 8.19 3.49 -5.74
N ASP A 125 7.56 4.62 -5.35
CA ASP A 125 7.90 5.43 -4.19
C ASP A 125 6.63 6.10 -3.63
N ASP A 126 6.04 5.60 -2.54
CA ASP A 126 6.32 4.32 -1.86
C ASP A 126 5.06 3.42 -1.81
N LYS A 127 3.94 3.85 -2.47
CA LYS A 127 2.67 3.10 -2.43
C LYS A 127 2.83 1.64 -2.85
N GLY A 128 3.67 1.37 -3.88
CA GLY A 128 3.93 0.01 -4.33
C GLY A 128 4.57 -0.85 -3.25
N GLN A 129 5.62 -0.35 -2.58
CA GLN A 129 6.34 -1.08 -1.54
C GLN A 129 5.50 -1.20 -0.27
N MET A 130 4.90 -0.11 0.19
CA MET A 130 4.00 -0.12 1.35
C MET A 130 2.87 -1.13 1.14
N TYR A 131 2.29 -1.17 -0.05
CA TYR A 131 1.19 -2.07 -0.38
C TYR A 131 1.61 -3.54 -0.44
N MET A 132 2.84 -3.84 -0.86
CA MET A 132 3.39 -5.20 -0.78
C MET A 132 3.43 -5.73 0.66
N HIS A 133 3.85 -4.90 1.62
CA HIS A 133 3.86 -5.29 3.04
C HIS A 133 2.45 -5.59 3.56
N LEU A 134 1.47 -4.75 3.20
CA LEU A 134 0.08 -4.96 3.57
C LEU A 134 -0.46 -6.27 3.00
N LYS A 135 -0.19 -6.58 1.74
CA LYS A 135 -0.64 -7.81 1.09
C LYS A 135 0.10 -9.06 1.57
N ALA A 136 1.36 -8.93 1.94
CA ALA A 136 2.09 -10.02 2.61
C ALA A 136 1.46 -10.34 3.98
N PHE A 137 1.12 -9.32 4.76
CA PHE A 137 0.41 -9.47 6.03
C PHE A 137 -0.94 -10.16 5.83
N GLU A 138 -1.78 -9.66 4.91
CA GLU A 138 -3.08 -10.26 4.57
C GLU A 138 -2.95 -11.75 4.18
N ALA A 139 -2.01 -12.06 3.30
CA ALA A 139 -1.81 -13.42 2.83
C ALA A 139 -1.36 -14.37 3.95
N MET A 140 -0.44 -13.93 4.82
CA MET A 140 0.01 -14.74 5.96
C MET A 140 -1.09 -14.91 7.00
N MET A 141 -1.91 -13.90 7.25
CA MET A 141 -3.08 -14.00 8.12
C MET A 141 -4.10 -15.00 7.58
N ALA A 142 -4.49 -14.86 6.31
CA ALA A 142 -5.45 -15.76 5.67
C ALA A 142 -4.96 -17.21 5.60
N ALA A 143 -3.66 -17.41 5.43
CA ALA A 143 -3.02 -18.73 5.42
C ALA A 143 -2.85 -19.35 6.81
N GLY A 144 -2.95 -18.56 7.89
CA GLY A 144 -2.61 -18.98 9.26
C GLY A 144 -1.11 -19.26 9.42
N GLU A 145 -0.25 -18.58 8.66
CA GLU A 145 1.21 -18.77 8.65
C GLU A 145 1.98 -17.58 9.25
N LEU A 146 1.29 -16.60 9.85
CA LEU A 146 1.95 -15.51 10.56
C LEU A 146 2.55 -16.02 11.88
N SER A 147 3.87 -15.89 12.03
CA SER A 147 4.64 -16.44 13.16
C SER A 147 5.36 -15.36 13.98
N CYS A 148 4.90 -14.13 13.92
CA CYS A 148 5.41 -12.99 14.69
C CYS A 148 4.26 -12.02 14.99
N ASN A 149 4.50 -11.11 15.92
CA ASN A 149 3.66 -9.93 16.07
C ASN A 149 4.07 -8.88 15.03
N VAL A 150 3.11 -8.07 14.58
CA VAL A 150 3.36 -7.03 13.57
C VAL A 150 2.79 -5.71 14.05
N LYS A 151 3.54 -4.65 13.86
CA LYS A 151 3.11 -3.26 14.06
C LYS A 151 3.49 -2.43 12.85
#